data_46de7d8db56ee63bf25507c8130c6c52
#
_entry.id   46de7d8db56ee63bf25507c8130c6c52
#
_cell.length_a   1.000
_cell.length_b   1.000
_cell.length_c   1.000
_cell.angle_alpha   90.00
_cell.angle_beta   90.00
_cell.angle_gamma   90.00
#
_symmetry.space_group_name_H-M   'P 1'
#
loop_
_entity.id
_entity.type
_entity.pdbx_description
1 polymer ?
#
loop_
_entity_poly.entity_id
_entity_poly.type
_entity_poly.pdbx_seq_one_letter_code
_entity_poly.pdbx_strand_id
1 'polypeptide(L)'
;MKDLKLWGIFISLIIVVQALGFFVFSGIAWCLFHAGILSPDHPPMGWFPFLTNTCSSALISLCITTVISHHFFRPIQDLVHALEQVSAGNFDVRLKENDIWYEVREMNLNFNKMVKELNSIETLQSDFIQNVSHEIKTPLAAIEGYAALLSASTRDEQNKLYAEQILKSSRQLSTLTGNILKLSKLENQSIISEKKTFSLDEQIRQAVLSLEPIWSAKNIDIDLNLPEISFYGNEDLIFQIWTNLISNGIKFTPSGGLVSVKMTAEDSFVNVVVADNGIGMTEEVQKHIFDKCYQAESSRSMEGNGLGLTLVKKILSLCDGTIEVTSQPDLGSKFTVKLPVNCTT
;
A
#
# COMPACT_ATOMS: atom_id res chain seq x y z
N MET A 1 -35.35 -8.10 -2.42
CA MET A 1 -36.00 -9.23 -1.68
C MET A 1 -35.50 -9.40 -0.24
N LYS A 2 -34.25 -9.05 0.14
CA LYS A 2 -33.77 -9.05 1.54
C LYS A 2 -34.36 -7.91 2.36
N ASP A 3 -34.55 -6.76 1.77
CA ASP A 3 -35.09 -5.55 2.44
C ASP A 3 -36.54 -5.74 2.90
N LEU A 4 -37.35 -6.47 2.14
CA LEU A 4 -38.72 -6.79 2.52
C LEU A 4 -38.80 -7.66 3.80
N LYS A 5 -37.82 -8.52 4.04
CA LYS A 5 -37.79 -9.37 5.26
C LYS A 5 -37.44 -8.56 6.50
N LEU A 6 -36.50 -7.61 6.38
CA LEU A 6 -36.12 -6.72 7.49
C LEU A 6 -37.27 -5.79 7.87
N TRP A 7 -37.96 -5.22 6.88
CA TRP A 7 -39.17 -4.41 7.09
C TRP A 7 -40.28 -5.22 7.74
N GLY A 8 -40.47 -6.49 7.32
CA GLY A 8 -41.44 -7.40 7.93
C GLY A 8 -41.15 -7.66 9.42
N ILE A 9 -39.92 -7.91 9.79
CA ILE A 9 -39.50 -8.09 11.19
C ILE A 9 -39.74 -6.80 12.00
N PHE A 10 -39.42 -5.64 11.43
CA PHE A 10 -39.59 -4.36 12.08
C PHE A 10 -41.08 -4.02 12.29
N ILE A 11 -41.91 -4.23 11.29
CA ILE A 11 -43.39 -4.07 11.42
C ILE A 11 -43.94 -5.03 12.48
N SER A 12 -43.51 -6.29 12.52
CA SER A 12 -43.94 -7.25 13.52
C SER A 12 -43.53 -6.84 14.93
N LEU A 13 -42.36 -6.25 15.11
CA LEU A 13 -41.88 -5.73 16.39
C LEU A 13 -42.77 -4.56 16.88
N ILE A 14 -43.13 -3.66 15.97
CA ILE A 14 -44.04 -2.53 16.27
C ILE A 14 -45.43 -3.05 16.71
N ILE A 15 -45.97 -4.05 16.00
CA ILE A 15 -47.25 -4.66 16.33
C ILE A 15 -47.19 -5.31 17.72
N VAL A 16 -46.11 -6.02 18.04
CA VAL A 16 -45.93 -6.64 19.35
C VAL A 16 -45.84 -5.59 20.46
N VAL A 17 -45.13 -4.50 20.27
CA VAL A 17 -45.01 -3.40 21.24
C VAL A 17 -46.37 -2.74 21.44
N GLN A 18 -47.15 -2.53 20.36
CA GLN A 18 -48.51 -1.99 20.47
C GLN A 18 -49.47 -2.93 21.23
N ALA A 19 -49.40 -4.22 20.93
CA ALA A 19 -50.19 -5.23 21.63
C ALA A 19 -49.87 -5.29 23.14
N LEU A 20 -48.58 -5.28 23.48
CA LEU A 20 -48.12 -5.21 24.88
C LEU A 20 -48.60 -3.94 25.58
N GLY A 21 -48.51 -2.78 24.94
CA GLY A 21 -49.03 -1.52 25.47
C GLY A 21 -50.54 -1.55 25.75
N PHE A 22 -51.29 -2.15 24.83
CA PHE A 22 -52.71 -2.36 24.99
C PHE A 22 -53.04 -3.26 26.19
N PHE A 23 -52.36 -4.41 26.35
CA PHE A 23 -52.56 -5.32 27.48
C PHE A 23 -52.19 -4.68 28.81
N VAL A 24 -51.10 -3.94 28.89
CA VAL A 24 -50.69 -3.25 30.13
C VAL A 24 -51.72 -2.16 30.52
N PHE A 25 -52.16 -1.36 29.54
CA PHE A 25 -53.17 -0.33 29.82
C PHE A 25 -54.51 -0.92 30.22
N SER A 26 -54.99 -1.96 29.54
CA SER A 26 -56.21 -2.67 29.88
C SER A 26 -56.14 -3.30 31.27
N GLY A 27 -54.98 -3.86 31.64
CA GLY A 27 -54.71 -4.41 32.97
C GLY A 27 -54.74 -3.36 34.08
N ILE A 28 -54.14 -2.19 33.84
CA ILE A 28 -54.17 -1.03 34.74
C ILE A 28 -55.60 -0.54 34.91
N ALA A 29 -56.33 -0.34 33.80
CA ALA A 29 -57.74 0.10 33.85
C ALA A 29 -58.61 -0.89 34.62
N TRP A 30 -58.43 -2.19 34.44
CA TRP A 30 -59.11 -3.24 35.17
C TRP A 30 -58.77 -3.21 36.67
N CYS A 31 -57.52 -3.03 37.05
CA CYS A 31 -57.09 -2.89 38.45
C CYS A 31 -57.70 -1.65 39.11
N LEU A 32 -57.73 -0.51 38.46
CA LEU A 32 -58.30 0.74 38.94
C LEU A 32 -59.81 0.64 39.13
N PHE A 33 -60.52 -0.11 38.27
CA PHE A 33 -61.92 -0.40 38.36
C PHE A 33 -62.19 -1.32 39.59
N HIS A 34 -61.42 -2.35 39.83
CA HIS A 34 -61.57 -3.25 40.98
C HIS A 34 -61.14 -2.59 42.30
N ALA A 35 -60.23 -1.63 42.26
CA ALA A 35 -59.85 -0.84 43.44
C ALA A 35 -60.89 0.20 43.87
N GLY A 36 -62.02 0.35 43.13
CA GLY A 36 -63.07 1.32 43.42
C GLY A 36 -62.68 2.76 43.10
N ILE A 37 -61.58 2.97 42.44
CA ILE A 37 -61.11 4.31 42.05
C ILE A 37 -61.91 4.82 40.83
N LEU A 38 -62.33 3.93 39.93
CA LEU A 38 -63.24 4.20 38.82
C LEU A 38 -64.66 3.77 39.23
N SER A 39 -65.59 4.76 39.39
CA SER A 39 -66.94 4.49 39.81
C SER A 39 -67.80 3.86 38.71
N PRO A 40 -68.59 2.82 39.03
CA PRO A 40 -69.50 2.17 38.08
C PRO A 40 -70.63 3.13 37.54
N ASP A 41 -70.93 4.17 38.29
CA ASP A 41 -72.09 5.06 37.99
C ASP A 41 -71.80 6.10 36.90
N HIS A 42 -70.51 6.34 36.57
CA HIS A 42 -70.12 7.16 35.49
C HIS A 42 -68.98 6.49 34.68
N PRO A 43 -69.25 5.42 33.88
CA PRO A 43 -68.20 4.86 33.03
C PRO A 43 -67.80 5.98 32.08
N PRO A 44 -66.51 6.35 32.02
CA PRO A 44 -66.06 7.17 30.90
C PRO A 44 -66.51 6.42 29.64
N MET A 45 -67.24 7.11 28.72
CA MET A 45 -67.73 6.53 27.49
C MET A 45 -66.87 5.35 27.04
N GLY A 46 -67.44 4.11 27.04
CA GLY A 46 -66.66 2.84 27.07
C GLY A 46 -65.66 2.65 25.96
N TRP A 47 -65.69 3.50 24.95
CA TRP A 47 -64.73 3.55 23.84
C TRP A 47 -63.63 4.63 23.97
N PHE A 48 -63.84 5.66 24.84
CA PHE A 48 -62.90 6.78 24.99
C PHE A 48 -61.50 6.37 25.52
N PRO A 49 -61.38 5.55 26.59
CA PRO A 49 -60.09 5.05 27.04
C PRO A 49 -59.38 4.17 25.99
N PHE A 50 -60.14 3.43 25.20
CA PHE A 50 -59.64 2.64 24.12
C PHE A 50 -59.05 3.51 22.99
N LEU A 51 -59.74 4.57 22.60
CA LEU A 51 -59.33 5.50 21.58
C LEU A 51 -58.09 6.30 21.99
N THR A 52 -58.01 6.77 23.25
CA THR A 52 -56.84 7.47 23.78
C THR A 52 -55.60 6.58 23.84
N ASN A 53 -55.75 5.29 24.23
CA ASN A 53 -54.66 4.34 24.25
C ASN A 53 -54.16 4.02 22.84
N THR A 54 -55.04 3.76 21.88
CA THR A 54 -54.65 3.49 20.50
C THR A 54 -53.95 4.68 19.84
N CYS A 55 -54.45 5.91 20.06
CA CYS A 55 -53.84 7.13 19.53
C CYS A 55 -52.44 7.38 20.17
N SER A 56 -52.32 7.23 21.49
CA SER A 56 -51.00 7.41 22.16
C SER A 56 -49.98 6.34 21.74
N SER A 57 -50.40 5.08 21.62
CA SER A 57 -49.56 3.99 21.16
C SER A 57 -49.12 4.20 19.69
N ALA A 58 -50.01 4.67 18.82
CA ALA A 58 -49.69 5.00 17.44
C ALA A 58 -48.67 6.17 17.33
N LEU A 59 -48.84 7.21 18.15
CA LEU A 59 -47.87 8.32 18.20
C LEU A 59 -46.51 7.88 18.70
N ILE A 60 -46.43 7.08 19.77
CA ILE A 60 -45.19 6.55 20.29
C ILE A 60 -44.50 5.67 19.23
N SER A 61 -45.26 4.79 18.57
CA SER A 61 -44.74 3.95 17.49
C SER A 61 -44.20 4.76 16.32
N LEU A 62 -44.90 5.82 15.92
CA LEU A 62 -44.45 6.72 14.86
C LEU A 62 -43.13 7.43 15.23
N CYS A 63 -43.03 7.93 16.47
CA CYS A 63 -41.80 8.55 16.98
C CYS A 63 -40.62 7.55 16.98
N ILE A 64 -40.83 6.34 17.52
CA ILE A 64 -39.82 5.29 17.57
C ILE A 64 -39.36 4.90 16.13
N THR A 65 -40.34 4.72 15.23
CA THR A 65 -40.05 4.38 13.81
C THR A 65 -39.23 5.46 13.15
N THR A 66 -39.58 6.73 13.36
CA THR A 66 -38.86 7.87 12.76
C THR A 66 -37.41 7.95 13.29
N VAL A 67 -37.23 7.78 14.61
CA VAL A 67 -35.91 7.79 15.25
C VAL A 67 -35.05 6.64 14.73
N ILE A 68 -35.58 5.42 14.71
CA ILE A 68 -34.84 4.24 14.23
C ILE A 68 -34.54 4.38 12.72
N SER A 69 -35.49 4.84 11.91
CA SER A 69 -35.30 5.06 10.48
C SER A 69 -34.16 6.05 10.23
N HIS A 70 -34.13 7.16 10.94
CA HIS A 70 -33.11 8.19 10.74
C HIS A 70 -31.72 7.78 11.25
N HIS A 71 -31.67 7.09 12.39
CA HIS A 71 -30.39 6.80 13.04
C HIS A 71 -29.77 5.45 12.67
N PHE A 72 -30.56 4.48 12.19
CA PHE A 72 -30.04 3.16 11.80
C PHE A 72 -30.15 2.88 10.31
N PHE A 73 -31.30 3.13 9.69
CA PHE A 73 -31.48 2.74 8.29
C PHE A 73 -30.77 3.69 7.32
N ARG A 74 -30.80 4.99 7.59
CA ARG A 74 -30.20 5.97 6.70
C ARG A 74 -28.67 5.84 6.60
N PRO A 75 -27.91 5.71 7.71
CA PRO A 75 -26.47 5.44 7.63
C PRO A 75 -26.09 4.16 6.89
N ILE A 76 -26.91 3.10 7.03
CA ILE A 76 -26.69 1.85 6.31
C ILE A 76 -26.91 2.04 4.80
N GLN A 77 -27.94 2.78 4.39
CA GLN A 77 -28.17 3.10 2.99
C GLN A 77 -27.06 3.96 2.42
N ASP A 78 -26.60 4.97 3.16
CA ASP A 78 -25.48 5.81 2.77
C ASP A 78 -24.19 4.98 2.57
N LEU A 79 -23.94 3.99 3.46
CA LEU A 79 -22.83 3.06 3.31
C LEU A 79 -22.98 2.17 2.08
N VAL A 80 -24.18 1.63 1.81
CA VAL A 80 -24.43 0.79 0.63
C VAL A 80 -24.19 1.59 -0.65
N HIS A 81 -24.70 2.80 -0.74
CA HIS A 81 -24.46 3.69 -1.89
C HIS A 81 -22.98 4.06 -2.05
N ALA A 82 -22.29 4.30 -0.94
CA ALA A 82 -20.85 4.57 -0.98
C ALA A 82 -20.05 3.34 -1.46
N LEU A 83 -20.42 2.13 -1.02
CA LEU A 83 -19.81 0.87 -1.49
C LEU A 83 -20.08 0.63 -2.99
N GLU A 84 -21.27 0.93 -3.48
CA GLU A 84 -21.59 0.84 -4.92
C GLU A 84 -20.71 1.79 -5.74
N GLN A 85 -20.49 3.02 -5.27
CA GLN A 85 -19.60 3.97 -5.94
C GLN A 85 -18.15 3.50 -5.93
N VAL A 86 -17.65 2.98 -4.79
CA VAL A 86 -16.29 2.40 -4.70
C VAL A 86 -16.15 1.21 -5.64
N SER A 87 -17.17 0.34 -5.74
CA SER A 87 -17.14 -0.80 -6.66
C SER A 87 -17.15 -0.39 -8.15
N ALA A 88 -17.66 0.80 -8.45
CA ALA A 88 -17.62 1.42 -9.78
C ALA A 88 -16.30 2.20 -10.05
N GLY A 89 -15.33 2.16 -9.12
CA GLY A 89 -14.03 2.82 -9.28
C GLY A 89 -13.99 4.28 -8.79
N ASN A 90 -15.03 4.76 -8.12
CA ASN A 90 -15.01 6.09 -7.52
C ASN A 90 -14.48 6.04 -6.08
N PHE A 91 -13.19 6.34 -5.90
CA PHE A 91 -12.52 6.34 -4.59
C PHE A 91 -12.50 7.71 -3.90
N ASP A 92 -13.19 8.72 -4.44
CA ASP A 92 -13.31 10.03 -3.80
C ASP A 92 -14.48 10.11 -2.81
N VAL A 93 -15.26 9.06 -2.72
CA VAL A 93 -16.42 8.96 -1.83
C VAL A 93 -15.98 8.98 -0.38
N ARG A 94 -16.65 9.81 0.43
CA ARG A 94 -16.42 9.87 1.88
C ARG A 94 -17.76 9.88 2.61
N LEU A 95 -17.83 9.10 3.68
CA LEU A 95 -18.94 9.12 4.62
C LEU A 95 -18.68 10.14 5.74
N LYS A 96 -19.76 10.72 6.30
CA LYS A 96 -19.65 11.72 7.37
C LYS A 96 -19.14 11.06 8.66
N GLU A 97 -18.14 11.67 9.29
CA GLU A 97 -17.50 11.15 10.51
C GLU A 97 -18.19 11.63 11.80
N ASN A 98 -19.09 12.63 11.70
CA ASN A 98 -19.77 13.23 12.84
C ASN A 98 -21.13 12.59 13.06
N ASP A 99 -21.18 11.32 13.46
CA ASP A 99 -22.41 10.66 13.87
C ASP A 99 -22.52 10.61 15.39
N ILE A 100 -23.76 10.69 15.89
CA ILE A 100 -24.05 10.69 17.34
C ILE A 100 -23.78 9.29 17.92
N TRP A 101 -24.00 8.26 17.12
CA TRP A 101 -23.80 6.86 17.51
C TRP A 101 -22.36 6.40 17.27
N TYR A 102 -21.75 5.91 18.31
CA TYR A 102 -20.34 5.46 18.28
C TYR A 102 -20.09 4.41 17.19
N GLU A 103 -20.98 3.41 17.07
CA GLU A 103 -20.86 2.31 16.12
C GLU A 103 -20.94 2.79 14.66
N VAL A 104 -21.85 3.71 14.34
CA VAL A 104 -22.00 4.32 13.02
C VAL A 104 -20.78 5.16 12.68
N ARG A 105 -20.29 5.94 13.64
CA ARG A 105 -19.09 6.74 13.47
C ARG A 105 -17.86 5.88 13.21
N GLU A 106 -17.67 4.80 13.98
CA GLU A 106 -16.54 3.88 13.80
C GLU A 106 -16.62 3.16 12.44
N MET A 107 -17.82 2.74 12.02
CA MET A 107 -18.06 2.17 10.71
C MET A 107 -17.68 3.16 9.60
N ASN A 108 -18.10 4.42 9.67
CA ASN A 108 -17.80 5.45 8.68
C ASN A 108 -16.29 5.79 8.64
N LEU A 109 -15.62 5.85 9.80
CA LEU A 109 -14.16 6.04 9.88
C LEU A 109 -13.40 4.90 9.22
N ASN A 110 -13.76 3.67 9.53
CA ASN A 110 -13.12 2.48 8.95
C ASN A 110 -13.37 2.39 7.44
N PHE A 111 -14.57 2.72 6.96
CA PHE A 111 -14.87 2.83 5.54
C PHE A 111 -14.00 3.89 4.86
N ASN A 112 -13.94 5.11 5.41
CA ASN A 112 -13.14 6.19 4.85
C ASN A 112 -11.64 5.85 4.80
N LYS A 113 -11.13 5.15 5.84
CA LYS A 113 -9.75 4.67 5.87
C LYS A 113 -9.51 3.64 4.76
N MET A 114 -10.39 2.66 4.62
CA MET A 114 -10.30 1.64 3.56
C MET A 114 -10.31 2.28 2.16
N VAL A 115 -11.23 3.21 1.90
CA VAL A 115 -11.32 3.90 0.60
C VAL A 115 -10.08 4.75 0.32
N LYS A 116 -9.52 5.40 1.34
CA LYS A 116 -8.27 6.14 1.21
C LYS A 116 -7.10 5.23 0.82
N GLU A 117 -7.00 4.05 1.45
CA GLU A 117 -5.97 3.06 1.12
C GLU A 117 -6.14 2.50 -0.30
N LEU A 118 -7.39 2.19 -0.71
CA LEU A 118 -7.69 1.75 -2.09
C LEU A 118 -7.33 2.81 -3.13
N ASN A 119 -7.69 4.07 -2.90
CA ASN A 119 -7.34 5.19 -3.78
C ASN A 119 -5.82 5.36 -3.92
N SER A 120 -5.09 5.23 -2.80
CA SER A 120 -3.62 5.26 -2.82
C SER A 120 -3.03 4.14 -3.66
N ILE A 121 -3.57 2.91 -3.55
CA ILE A 121 -3.12 1.75 -4.34
C ILE A 121 -3.39 1.98 -5.83
N GLU A 122 -4.58 2.47 -6.21
CA GLU A 122 -4.95 2.74 -7.61
C GLU A 122 -4.06 3.82 -8.21
N THR A 123 -3.84 4.93 -7.49
CA THR A 123 -2.95 6.00 -7.93
C THR A 123 -1.53 5.49 -8.18
N LEU A 124 -0.98 4.75 -7.21
CA LEU A 124 0.35 4.13 -7.34
C LEU A 124 0.42 3.15 -8.51
N GLN A 125 -0.63 2.38 -8.76
CA GLN A 125 -0.69 1.45 -9.89
C GLN A 125 -0.78 2.19 -11.22
N SER A 126 -1.56 3.25 -11.31
CA SER A 126 -1.68 4.09 -12.51
C SER A 126 -0.37 4.79 -12.84
N ASP A 127 0.27 5.41 -11.84
CA ASP A 127 1.57 6.06 -11.99
C ASP A 127 2.65 5.05 -12.42
N PHE A 128 2.62 3.84 -11.85
CA PHE A 128 3.52 2.77 -12.25
C PHE A 128 3.35 2.39 -13.73
N ILE A 129 2.12 2.17 -14.19
CA ILE A 129 1.84 1.82 -15.60
C ILE A 129 2.28 2.94 -16.53
N GLN A 130 2.02 4.19 -16.17
CA GLN A 130 2.41 5.36 -16.95
C GLN A 130 3.94 5.47 -17.05
N ASN A 131 4.64 5.36 -15.93
CA ASN A 131 6.10 5.43 -15.86
C ASN A 131 6.75 4.28 -16.64
N VAL A 132 6.27 3.05 -16.47
CA VAL A 132 6.74 1.88 -17.23
C VAL A 132 6.54 2.10 -18.74
N SER A 133 5.39 2.64 -19.15
CA SER A 133 5.13 2.93 -20.57
C SER A 133 6.10 3.95 -21.13
N HIS A 134 6.45 4.99 -20.39
CA HIS A 134 7.45 5.97 -20.76
C HIS A 134 8.85 5.37 -20.86
N GLU A 135 9.25 4.59 -19.85
CA GLU A 135 10.55 3.93 -19.78
C GLU A 135 10.74 2.86 -20.89
N ILE A 136 9.66 2.30 -21.41
CA ILE A 136 9.68 1.39 -22.56
C ILE A 136 9.74 2.16 -23.89
N LYS A 137 8.95 3.23 -24.05
CA LYS A 137 8.87 4.00 -25.31
C LYS A 137 10.19 4.64 -25.67
N THR A 138 10.94 5.16 -24.70
CA THR A 138 12.21 5.87 -24.94
C THR A 138 13.27 4.98 -25.62
N PRO A 139 13.67 3.80 -25.04
CA PRO A 139 14.64 2.92 -25.70
C PRO A 139 14.10 2.31 -27.00
N LEU A 140 12.79 2.08 -27.09
CA LEU A 140 12.19 1.56 -28.33
C LEU A 140 12.31 2.58 -29.47
N ALA A 141 11.95 3.85 -29.22
CA ALA A 141 12.11 4.91 -30.19
C ALA A 141 13.57 5.13 -30.61
N ALA A 142 14.51 4.97 -29.67
CA ALA A 142 15.95 5.03 -29.97
C ALA A 142 16.37 3.85 -30.88
N ILE A 143 15.94 2.63 -30.60
CA ILE A 143 16.20 1.44 -31.43
C ILE A 143 15.67 1.69 -32.85
N GLU A 144 14.40 2.11 -33.00
CA GLU A 144 13.77 2.40 -34.28
C GLU A 144 14.50 3.52 -35.04
N GLY A 145 14.85 4.61 -34.36
CA GLY A 145 15.54 5.74 -34.95
C GLY A 145 16.95 5.36 -35.44
N TYR A 146 17.74 4.67 -34.61
CA TYR A 146 19.09 4.26 -35.03
C TYR A 146 19.05 3.14 -36.08
N ALA A 147 18.08 2.27 -36.07
CA ALA A 147 17.89 1.26 -37.11
C ALA A 147 17.56 1.93 -38.46
N ALA A 148 16.70 2.97 -38.45
CA ALA A 148 16.39 3.74 -39.64
C ALA A 148 17.65 4.46 -40.19
N LEU A 149 18.44 5.10 -39.31
CA LEU A 149 19.72 5.75 -39.70
C LEU A 149 20.73 4.72 -40.20
N LEU A 150 20.83 3.56 -39.60
CA LEU A 150 21.68 2.45 -40.05
C LEU A 150 21.29 2.01 -41.45
N SER A 151 20.00 1.89 -41.74
CA SER A 151 19.50 1.52 -43.08
C SER A 151 19.77 2.58 -44.16
N ALA A 152 19.84 3.85 -43.76
CA ALA A 152 20.10 4.97 -44.67
C ALA A 152 21.58 5.31 -44.82
N SER A 153 22.44 4.83 -43.93
CA SER A 153 23.86 5.14 -43.91
C SER A 153 24.67 4.23 -44.85
N THR A 154 25.61 4.86 -45.59
CA THR A 154 26.58 4.16 -46.44
C THR A 154 27.98 4.14 -45.84
N ARG A 155 28.18 4.67 -44.60
CA ARG A 155 29.49 4.79 -43.94
C ARG A 155 29.66 3.74 -42.84
N ASP A 156 30.65 2.91 -42.93
CA ASP A 156 30.88 1.79 -41.97
C ASP A 156 31.10 2.26 -40.52
N GLU A 157 31.81 3.35 -40.28
CA GLU A 157 32.04 3.86 -38.92
C GLU A 157 30.73 4.38 -38.28
N GLN A 158 29.87 5.08 -39.02
CA GLN A 158 28.57 5.53 -38.53
C GLN A 158 27.63 4.36 -38.27
N ASN A 159 27.70 3.34 -39.13
CA ASN A 159 26.91 2.13 -38.96
C ASN A 159 27.25 1.42 -37.66
N LYS A 160 28.54 1.36 -37.29
CA LYS A 160 29.00 0.79 -36.01
C LYS A 160 28.45 1.57 -34.83
N LEU A 161 28.51 2.90 -34.84
CA LEU A 161 27.95 3.74 -33.78
C LEU A 161 26.44 3.53 -33.62
N TYR A 162 25.70 3.49 -34.75
CA TYR A 162 24.24 3.25 -34.67
C TYR A 162 23.91 1.85 -34.12
N ALA A 163 24.67 0.83 -34.54
CA ALA A 163 24.51 -0.52 -34.02
C ALA A 163 24.81 -0.61 -32.50
N GLU A 164 25.83 0.11 -32.01
CA GLU A 164 26.16 0.20 -30.59
C GLU A 164 25.01 0.86 -29.79
N GLN A 165 24.38 1.92 -30.30
CA GLN A 165 23.24 2.58 -29.66
C GLN A 165 22.00 1.68 -29.63
N ILE A 166 21.74 0.94 -30.71
CA ILE A 166 20.65 -0.04 -30.75
C ILE A 166 20.89 -1.11 -29.69
N LEU A 167 22.10 -1.65 -29.61
CA LEU A 167 22.46 -2.68 -28.64
C LEU A 167 22.34 -2.17 -27.19
N LYS A 168 22.78 -0.94 -26.92
CA LYS A 168 22.63 -0.27 -25.62
C LYS A 168 21.16 -0.13 -25.23
N SER A 169 20.31 0.40 -26.11
CA SER A 169 18.89 0.59 -25.87
C SER A 169 18.14 -0.74 -25.70
N SER A 170 18.51 -1.77 -26.46
CA SER A 170 17.97 -3.12 -26.31
C SER A 170 18.32 -3.73 -24.94
N ARG A 171 19.54 -3.55 -24.46
CA ARG A 171 19.97 -4.01 -23.13
C ARG A 171 19.21 -3.29 -22.02
N GLN A 172 19.00 -1.99 -22.14
CA GLN A 172 18.20 -1.19 -21.20
C GLN A 172 16.76 -1.72 -21.10
N LEU A 173 16.13 -2.00 -22.25
CA LEU A 173 14.77 -2.56 -22.30
C LEU A 173 14.70 -3.96 -21.69
N SER A 174 15.69 -4.80 -21.97
CA SER A 174 15.79 -6.15 -21.37
C SER A 174 15.92 -6.09 -19.84
N THR A 175 16.73 -5.18 -19.32
CA THR A 175 16.91 -4.98 -17.87
C THR A 175 15.61 -4.46 -17.23
N LEU A 176 14.93 -3.52 -17.87
CA LEU A 176 13.65 -2.97 -17.40
C LEU A 176 12.59 -4.07 -17.32
N THR A 177 12.40 -4.84 -18.40
CA THR A 177 11.42 -5.93 -18.43
C THR A 177 11.75 -7.03 -17.41
N GLY A 178 13.03 -7.37 -17.24
CA GLY A 178 13.49 -8.30 -16.23
C GLY A 178 13.16 -7.85 -14.80
N ASN A 179 13.37 -6.58 -14.49
CA ASN A 179 13.06 -6.00 -13.18
C ASN A 179 11.55 -5.96 -12.92
N ILE A 180 10.73 -5.62 -13.94
CA ILE A 180 9.26 -5.65 -13.83
C ILE A 180 8.76 -7.06 -13.54
N LEU A 181 9.25 -8.08 -14.25
CA LEU A 181 8.87 -9.47 -14.03
C LEU A 181 9.26 -9.96 -12.62
N LYS A 182 10.46 -9.58 -12.15
CA LYS A 182 10.90 -9.91 -10.78
C LYS A 182 10.01 -9.24 -9.74
N LEU A 183 9.71 -7.95 -9.90
CA LEU A 183 8.84 -7.22 -8.99
C LEU A 183 7.44 -7.85 -8.95
N SER A 184 6.85 -8.14 -10.11
CA SER A 184 5.55 -8.81 -10.22
C SER A 184 5.53 -10.17 -9.53
N LYS A 185 6.58 -10.98 -9.68
CA LYS A 185 6.69 -12.26 -8.95
C LYS A 185 6.73 -12.05 -7.43
N LEU A 186 7.54 -11.10 -6.96
CA LEU A 186 7.67 -10.82 -5.53
C LEU A 186 6.42 -10.17 -4.92
N GLU A 187 5.62 -9.42 -5.70
CA GLU A 187 4.35 -8.87 -5.24
C GLU A 187 3.30 -9.95 -4.96
N ASN A 188 3.31 -11.02 -5.75
CA ASN A 188 2.40 -12.15 -5.61
C ASN A 188 2.89 -13.25 -4.65
N GLN A 189 4.10 -13.11 -4.11
CA GLN A 189 4.67 -14.07 -3.15
C GLN A 189 4.51 -13.53 -1.72
N SER A 190 3.88 -14.31 -0.86
CA SER A 190 3.80 -14.06 0.58
C SER A 190 4.85 -14.84 1.39
N ILE A 191 5.52 -15.82 0.78
CA ILE A 191 6.52 -16.66 1.45
C ILE A 191 7.71 -16.85 0.50
N ILE A 192 8.92 -16.64 1.02
CA ILE A 192 10.16 -16.94 0.30
C ILE A 192 10.42 -18.44 0.41
N SER A 193 10.46 -19.11 -0.75
CA SER A 193 10.92 -20.48 -0.90
C SER A 193 12.46 -20.56 -1.07
N GLU A 194 13.03 -21.75 -0.96
CA GLU A 194 14.45 -22.03 -1.24
C GLU A 194 15.44 -21.26 -0.34
N LYS A 195 15.18 -21.27 0.97
CA LYS A 195 16.12 -20.73 1.96
C LYS A 195 17.24 -21.73 2.20
N LYS A 196 18.47 -21.24 2.23
CA LYS A 196 19.68 -22.02 2.59
C LYS A 196 20.66 -21.18 3.39
N THR A 197 21.60 -21.84 4.04
CA THR A 197 22.69 -21.17 4.75
C THR A 197 23.82 -20.83 3.80
N PHE A 198 24.30 -19.58 3.82
CA PHE A 198 25.42 -19.11 3.00
C PHE A 198 26.24 -18.04 3.76
N SER A 199 27.45 -17.77 3.27
CA SER A 199 28.34 -16.74 3.81
C SER A 199 27.94 -15.37 3.27
N LEU A 200 27.43 -14.48 4.14
CA LEU A 200 26.94 -13.18 3.74
C LEU A 200 28.05 -12.22 3.33
N ASP A 201 29.19 -12.27 4.01
CA ASP A 201 30.37 -11.49 3.69
C ASP A 201 30.92 -11.85 2.30
N GLU A 202 31.01 -13.15 1.98
CA GLU A 202 31.46 -13.62 0.67
C GLU A 202 30.46 -13.20 -0.42
N GLN A 203 29.16 -13.29 -0.15
CA GLN A 203 28.13 -12.85 -1.09
C GLN A 203 28.26 -11.33 -1.40
N ILE A 204 28.53 -10.49 -0.39
CA ILE A 204 28.75 -9.05 -0.61
C ILE A 204 30.03 -8.82 -1.42
N ARG A 205 31.13 -9.57 -1.15
CA ARG A 205 32.37 -9.52 -1.97
C ARG A 205 32.10 -9.88 -3.43
N GLN A 206 31.31 -10.91 -3.67
CA GLN A 206 30.91 -11.34 -5.02
C GLN A 206 30.07 -10.25 -5.72
N ALA A 207 29.16 -9.58 -5.00
CA ALA A 207 28.38 -8.46 -5.54
C ALA A 207 29.30 -7.30 -5.97
N VAL A 208 30.30 -6.94 -5.15
CA VAL A 208 31.29 -5.91 -5.49
C VAL A 208 32.12 -6.31 -6.72
N LEU A 209 32.64 -7.56 -6.76
CA LEU A 209 33.43 -8.06 -7.86
C LEU A 209 32.64 -8.11 -9.16
N SER A 210 31.35 -8.45 -9.13
CA SER A 210 30.47 -8.44 -10.31
C SER A 210 30.36 -7.07 -10.96
N LEU A 211 30.63 -5.99 -10.23
CA LEU A 211 30.58 -4.61 -10.67
C LEU A 211 31.97 -4.00 -10.96
N GLU A 212 33.04 -4.82 -10.91
CA GLU A 212 34.44 -4.39 -11.12
C GLU A 212 34.63 -3.58 -12.43
N PRO A 213 34.10 -3.99 -13.59
CA PRO A 213 34.26 -3.22 -14.81
C PRO A 213 33.74 -1.79 -14.73
N ILE A 214 32.72 -1.54 -13.86
CA ILE A 214 32.07 -0.23 -13.73
C ILE A 214 32.83 0.67 -12.77
N TRP A 215 33.16 0.18 -11.56
CA TRP A 215 33.87 0.99 -10.58
C TRP A 215 35.34 1.20 -10.95
N SER A 216 35.99 0.24 -11.58
CA SER A 216 37.36 0.37 -12.10
C SER A 216 37.44 1.42 -13.20
N ALA A 217 36.51 1.42 -14.17
CA ALA A 217 36.44 2.43 -15.24
C ALA A 217 36.27 3.87 -14.72
N LYS A 218 35.64 4.03 -13.55
CA LYS A 218 35.46 5.31 -12.87
C LYS A 218 36.58 5.63 -11.86
N ASN A 219 37.56 4.75 -11.64
CA ASN A 219 38.57 4.85 -10.59
C ASN A 219 37.97 5.09 -9.21
N ILE A 220 36.89 4.37 -8.88
CA ILE A 220 36.24 4.47 -7.57
C ILE A 220 36.98 3.55 -6.59
N ASP A 221 37.31 4.07 -5.42
CA ASP A 221 37.86 3.27 -4.33
C ASP A 221 36.74 2.49 -3.63
N ILE A 222 37.00 1.22 -3.31
CA ILE A 222 36.06 0.34 -2.59
C ILE A 222 36.65 0.00 -1.21
N ASP A 223 35.96 0.41 -0.15
CA ASP A 223 36.32 0.09 1.25
C ASP A 223 35.38 -0.99 1.80
N LEU A 224 35.92 -2.17 2.16
CA LEU A 224 35.13 -3.30 2.67
C LEU A 224 35.56 -3.66 4.10
N ASN A 225 34.57 -3.63 5.02
CA ASN A 225 34.73 -4.15 6.37
C ASN A 225 33.62 -5.17 6.65
N LEU A 226 33.93 -6.43 6.36
CA LEU A 226 32.98 -7.54 6.30
C LEU A 226 33.49 -8.70 7.19
N PRO A 227 33.05 -8.80 8.45
CA PRO A 227 33.28 -9.97 9.28
C PRO A 227 32.59 -11.21 8.69
N GLU A 228 33.13 -12.39 8.96
CA GLU A 228 32.51 -13.65 8.54
C GLU A 228 31.17 -13.86 9.27
N ILE A 229 30.07 -13.90 8.50
CA ILE A 229 28.72 -14.11 9.03
C ILE A 229 27.98 -15.12 8.16
N SER A 230 27.51 -16.20 8.80
CA SER A 230 26.62 -17.17 8.18
C SER A 230 25.17 -16.68 8.27
N PHE A 231 24.46 -16.64 7.15
CA PHE A 231 23.09 -16.16 7.07
C PHE A 231 22.17 -17.24 6.47
N TYR A 232 20.95 -17.38 7.05
CA TYR A 232 19.95 -18.32 6.53
C TYR A 232 18.85 -17.55 5.79
N GLY A 233 18.76 -17.73 4.47
CA GLY A 233 17.80 -17.01 3.64
C GLY A 233 17.82 -17.47 2.18
N ASN A 234 17.07 -16.78 1.33
CA ASN A 234 17.16 -16.97 -0.11
C ASN A 234 18.37 -16.20 -0.65
N GLU A 235 19.39 -16.93 -1.06
CA GLU A 235 20.68 -16.36 -1.48
C GLU A 235 20.53 -15.41 -2.67
N ASP A 236 19.71 -15.76 -3.67
CA ASP A 236 19.54 -14.95 -4.89
C ASP A 236 18.85 -13.61 -4.61
N LEU A 237 17.84 -13.61 -3.74
CA LEU A 237 17.14 -12.39 -3.38
C LEU A 237 18.03 -11.47 -2.53
N ILE A 238 18.77 -12.03 -1.60
CA ILE A 238 19.71 -11.26 -0.76
C ILE A 238 20.84 -10.69 -1.62
N PHE A 239 21.41 -11.48 -2.56
CA PHE A 239 22.40 -11.01 -3.53
C PHE A 239 21.91 -9.81 -4.33
N GLN A 240 20.63 -9.80 -4.69
CA GLN A 240 20.03 -8.71 -5.44
C GLN A 240 19.92 -7.40 -4.63
N ILE A 241 19.81 -7.47 -3.30
CA ILE A 241 19.89 -6.27 -2.45
C ILE A 241 21.24 -5.59 -2.63
N TRP A 242 22.33 -6.37 -2.48
CA TRP A 242 23.69 -5.83 -2.53
C TRP A 242 24.04 -5.29 -3.91
N THR A 243 23.73 -6.02 -4.96
CA THR A 243 23.99 -5.57 -6.34
C THR A 243 23.24 -4.27 -6.66
N ASN A 244 22.00 -4.08 -6.22
CA ASN A 244 21.26 -2.85 -6.43
C ASN A 244 21.85 -1.68 -5.63
N LEU A 245 22.15 -1.87 -4.33
CA LEU A 245 22.66 -0.79 -3.48
C LEU A 245 24.08 -0.37 -3.90
N ILE A 246 24.97 -1.33 -4.15
CA ILE A 246 26.35 -1.07 -4.53
C ILE A 246 26.41 -0.44 -5.94
N SER A 247 25.61 -0.95 -6.88
CA SER A 247 25.51 -0.37 -8.22
C SER A 247 25.02 1.08 -8.19
N ASN A 248 24.04 1.40 -7.34
CA ASN A 248 23.62 2.78 -7.12
C ASN A 248 24.73 3.64 -6.53
N GLY A 249 25.44 3.17 -5.51
CA GLY A 249 26.60 3.87 -4.93
C GLY A 249 27.65 4.21 -6.01
N ILE A 250 28.05 3.21 -6.82
CA ILE A 250 29.01 3.40 -7.92
C ILE A 250 28.48 4.37 -8.98
N LYS A 251 27.20 4.26 -9.32
CA LYS A 251 26.55 5.09 -10.32
C LYS A 251 26.60 6.58 -9.97
N PHE A 252 26.23 6.92 -8.74
CA PHE A 252 26.06 8.29 -8.26
C PHE A 252 27.35 8.89 -7.65
N THR A 253 28.39 8.11 -7.49
CA THR A 253 29.72 8.58 -7.09
C THR A 253 30.49 9.10 -8.31
N PRO A 254 31.12 10.29 -8.24
CA PRO A 254 32.00 10.80 -9.29
C PRO A 254 33.25 9.94 -9.44
N SER A 255 33.96 10.09 -10.57
CA SER A 255 35.24 9.41 -10.79
C SER A 255 36.26 9.80 -9.69
N GLY A 256 36.96 8.80 -9.17
CA GLY A 256 37.93 8.96 -8.06
C GLY A 256 37.27 9.07 -6.69
N GLY A 257 35.96 8.81 -6.56
CA GLY A 257 35.26 8.81 -5.29
C GLY A 257 35.39 7.48 -4.52
N LEU A 258 34.61 7.35 -3.44
CA LEU A 258 34.68 6.22 -2.50
C LEU A 258 33.29 5.61 -2.32
N VAL A 259 33.21 4.28 -2.38
CA VAL A 259 32.06 3.49 -1.93
C VAL A 259 32.52 2.53 -0.85
N SER A 260 31.87 2.54 0.30
CA SER A 260 32.18 1.67 1.42
C SER A 260 31.04 0.74 1.77
N VAL A 261 31.38 -0.53 2.10
CA VAL A 261 30.42 -1.51 2.62
C VAL A 261 30.91 -2.04 3.95
N LYS A 262 30.11 -1.80 5.00
CA LYS A 262 30.45 -2.23 6.37
C LYS A 262 29.33 -3.13 6.89
N MET A 263 29.71 -4.25 7.50
CA MET A 263 28.80 -5.19 8.10
C MET A 263 29.10 -5.37 9.58
N THR A 264 28.05 -5.42 10.40
CA THR A 264 28.15 -5.70 11.84
C THR A 264 27.05 -6.67 12.23
N ALA A 265 27.37 -7.62 13.12
CA ALA A 265 26.40 -8.54 13.70
C ALA A 265 26.00 -8.02 15.08
N GLU A 266 24.73 -8.04 15.35
CA GLU A 266 24.10 -7.88 16.67
C GLU A 266 23.35 -9.19 16.98
N ASP A 267 23.01 -9.43 18.24
CA ASP A 267 22.44 -10.72 18.70
C ASP A 267 21.25 -11.22 17.84
N SER A 268 20.43 -10.32 17.33
CA SER A 268 19.22 -10.64 16.58
C SER A 268 19.22 -10.15 15.13
N PHE A 269 20.20 -9.35 14.73
CA PHE A 269 20.22 -8.69 13.42
C PHE A 269 21.63 -8.61 12.85
N VAL A 270 21.73 -8.65 11.53
CA VAL A 270 22.91 -8.21 10.79
C VAL A 270 22.61 -6.85 10.20
N ASN A 271 23.47 -5.88 10.48
CA ASN A 271 23.43 -4.56 9.89
C ASN A 271 24.47 -4.47 8.76
N VAL A 272 24.02 -4.11 7.55
CA VAL A 272 24.91 -3.82 6.43
C VAL A 272 24.72 -2.38 6.01
N VAL A 273 25.79 -1.63 5.99
CA VAL A 273 25.84 -0.22 5.61
C VAL A 273 26.56 -0.09 4.28
N VAL A 274 25.88 0.41 3.26
CA VAL A 274 26.46 0.81 1.98
C VAL A 274 26.47 2.34 1.95
N ALA A 275 27.65 2.94 1.86
CA ALA A 275 27.79 4.40 1.85
C ALA A 275 28.68 4.84 0.69
N ASP A 276 28.34 5.99 0.11
CA ASP A 276 29.07 6.64 -0.96
C ASP A 276 29.33 8.11 -0.64
N ASN A 277 30.34 8.70 -1.26
CA ASN A 277 30.61 10.14 -1.22
C ASN A 277 30.16 10.85 -2.51
N GLY A 278 29.06 10.40 -3.09
CA GLY A 278 28.51 10.89 -4.34
C GLY A 278 27.72 12.20 -4.20
N ILE A 279 26.85 12.45 -5.19
CA ILE A 279 26.04 13.69 -5.29
C ILE A 279 25.03 13.85 -4.15
N GLY A 280 24.71 12.80 -3.42
CA GLY A 280 23.71 12.82 -2.36
C GLY A 280 22.30 13.15 -2.84
N MET A 281 21.39 13.38 -1.87
CA MET A 281 19.97 13.59 -2.11
C MET A 281 19.37 14.60 -1.14
N THR A 282 18.40 15.40 -1.61
CA THR A 282 17.55 16.25 -0.77
C THR A 282 16.56 15.41 0.04
N GLU A 283 16.03 15.97 1.13
CA GLU A 283 15.01 15.30 1.95
C GLU A 283 13.76 14.91 1.15
N GLU A 284 13.39 15.72 0.17
CA GLU A 284 12.24 15.44 -0.69
C GLU A 284 12.48 14.21 -1.57
N VAL A 285 13.65 14.12 -2.18
CA VAL A 285 14.05 12.94 -2.98
C VAL A 285 14.09 11.68 -2.10
N GLN A 286 14.64 11.76 -0.88
CA GLN A 286 14.73 10.62 0.03
C GLN A 286 13.37 10.00 0.37
N LYS A 287 12.29 10.79 0.39
CA LYS A 287 10.93 10.29 0.66
C LYS A 287 10.41 9.38 -0.45
N HIS A 288 10.86 9.57 -1.68
CA HIS A 288 10.32 8.94 -2.88
C HIS A 288 11.25 7.90 -3.53
N ILE A 289 12.51 7.77 -3.10
CA ILE A 289 13.48 6.86 -3.75
C ILE A 289 13.08 5.38 -3.76
N PHE A 290 12.14 4.98 -2.92
CA PHE A 290 11.61 3.61 -2.87
C PHE A 290 10.31 3.45 -3.64
N ASP A 291 9.77 4.52 -4.23
CA ASP A 291 8.56 4.47 -5.04
C ASP A 291 8.87 3.84 -6.41
N LYS A 292 7.88 3.17 -7.00
CA LYS A 292 8.06 2.46 -8.28
C LYS A 292 8.37 3.43 -9.41
N CYS A 293 9.45 3.15 -10.15
CA CYS A 293 9.91 3.95 -11.29
C CYS A 293 10.20 5.43 -10.95
N TYR A 294 10.47 5.74 -9.68
CA TYR A 294 10.85 7.10 -9.31
C TYR A 294 12.31 7.38 -9.70
N GLN A 295 12.53 8.52 -10.31
CA GLN A 295 13.84 9.06 -10.65
C GLN A 295 13.86 10.55 -10.34
N ALA A 296 14.83 11.01 -9.56
CA ALA A 296 15.02 12.45 -9.36
C ALA A 296 15.41 13.13 -10.70
N GLU A 297 14.97 14.37 -10.91
CA GLU A 297 15.26 15.11 -12.15
C GLU A 297 16.77 15.20 -12.45
N SER A 298 17.58 15.39 -11.40
CA SER A 298 19.05 15.39 -11.49
C SER A 298 19.66 14.06 -11.92
N SER A 299 18.92 12.96 -11.81
CA SER A 299 19.39 11.60 -12.12
C SER A 299 18.84 11.03 -13.43
N ARG A 300 17.92 11.72 -14.12
CA ARG A 300 17.32 11.26 -15.38
C ARG A 300 18.31 11.09 -16.54
N SER A 301 19.42 11.82 -16.51
CA SER A 301 20.52 11.66 -17.49
C SER A 301 21.41 10.44 -17.22
N MET A 302 21.32 9.84 -16.04
CA MET A 302 22.08 8.67 -15.67
C MET A 302 21.29 7.38 -15.92
N GLU A 303 21.95 6.32 -16.37
CA GLU A 303 21.29 5.04 -16.67
C GLU A 303 20.58 4.45 -15.44
N GLY A 304 19.31 4.08 -15.58
CA GLY A 304 18.50 3.42 -14.55
C GLY A 304 17.02 3.58 -14.81
N ASN A 305 16.21 2.70 -14.25
CA ASN A 305 14.76 2.64 -14.48
C ASN A 305 13.93 2.86 -13.20
N GLY A 306 14.54 3.29 -12.09
CA GLY A 306 13.85 3.58 -10.84
C GLY A 306 13.23 2.35 -10.14
N LEU A 307 13.56 1.14 -10.55
CA LEU A 307 12.99 -0.09 -9.97
C LEU A 307 13.94 -0.78 -8.96
N GLY A 308 15.22 -0.44 -8.95
CA GLY A 308 16.22 -1.14 -8.13
C GLY A 308 15.95 -1.00 -6.63
N LEU A 309 15.69 0.22 -6.13
CA LEU A 309 15.41 0.46 -4.70
C LEU A 309 14.03 -0.05 -4.29
N THR A 310 13.03 0.04 -5.16
CA THR A 310 11.71 -0.57 -4.95
C THR A 310 11.83 -2.08 -4.75
N LEU A 311 12.65 -2.74 -5.57
CA LEU A 311 12.92 -4.16 -5.47
C LEU A 311 13.64 -4.51 -4.15
N VAL A 312 14.64 -3.72 -3.75
CA VAL A 312 15.31 -3.86 -2.44
C VAL A 312 14.31 -3.78 -1.30
N LYS A 313 13.45 -2.76 -1.28
CA LYS A 313 12.41 -2.59 -0.24
C LYS A 313 11.45 -3.78 -0.20
N LYS A 314 11.03 -4.29 -1.36
CA LYS A 314 10.14 -5.46 -1.46
C LYS A 314 10.82 -6.74 -0.95
N ILE A 315 12.06 -7.00 -1.35
CA ILE A 315 12.81 -8.17 -0.86
C ILE A 315 12.97 -8.11 0.66
N LEU A 316 13.36 -6.96 1.20
CA LEU A 316 13.51 -6.77 2.64
C LEU A 316 12.19 -6.99 3.38
N SER A 317 11.07 -6.49 2.87
CA SER A 317 9.76 -6.72 3.49
C SER A 317 9.36 -8.21 3.53
N LEU A 318 9.83 -9.02 2.59
CA LEU A 318 9.62 -10.48 2.56
C LEU A 318 10.57 -11.24 3.50
N CYS A 319 11.71 -10.61 3.87
CA CYS A 319 12.71 -11.17 4.79
C CYS A 319 12.56 -10.63 6.21
N ASP A 320 11.48 -9.90 6.54
CA ASP A 320 11.31 -9.19 7.81
C ASP A 320 12.47 -8.21 8.12
N GLY A 321 13.16 -7.75 7.07
CA GLY A 321 14.24 -6.77 7.15
C GLY A 321 13.76 -5.34 6.94
N THR A 322 14.63 -4.37 7.25
CA THR A 322 14.37 -2.95 7.06
C THR A 322 15.51 -2.26 6.32
N ILE A 323 15.21 -1.13 5.69
CA ILE A 323 16.20 -0.25 5.08
C ILE A 323 15.94 1.18 5.50
N GLU A 324 17.00 1.87 5.89
CA GLU A 324 17.01 3.29 6.20
C GLU A 324 18.01 4.01 5.29
N VAL A 325 17.74 5.27 4.96
CA VAL A 325 18.61 6.12 4.16
C VAL A 325 18.90 7.41 4.91
N THR A 326 20.16 7.83 4.85
CA THR A 326 20.59 9.16 5.28
C THR A 326 21.45 9.73 4.16
N SER A 327 21.10 10.91 3.66
CA SER A 327 21.82 11.55 2.56
C SER A 327 21.78 13.07 2.70
N GLN A 328 22.79 13.72 2.19
CA GLN A 328 22.82 15.18 2.04
C GLN A 328 23.39 15.52 0.66
N PRO A 329 22.89 16.56 -0.02
CA PRO A 329 23.47 17.00 -1.27
C PRO A 329 24.98 17.25 -1.17
N ASP A 330 25.72 16.75 -2.15
CA ASP A 330 27.17 16.83 -2.27
C ASP A 330 28.00 16.15 -1.17
N LEU A 331 27.36 15.45 -0.24
CA LEU A 331 28.02 14.67 0.82
C LEU A 331 27.84 13.16 0.69
N GLY A 332 27.08 12.73 -0.33
CA GLY A 332 26.81 11.33 -0.60
C GLY A 332 25.61 10.75 0.12
N SER A 333 25.50 9.43 0.08
CA SER A 333 24.36 8.71 0.65
C SER A 333 24.84 7.50 1.48
N LYS A 334 24.05 7.18 2.49
CA LYS A 334 24.25 6.03 3.37
C LYS A 334 22.96 5.23 3.46
N PHE A 335 22.98 4.00 2.99
CA PHE A 335 21.91 3.03 3.12
C PHE A 335 22.24 2.04 4.22
N THR A 336 21.36 1.88 5.20
CA THR A 336 21.53 0.92 6.30
C THR A 336 20.43 -0.14 6.18
N VAL A 337 20.86 -1.38 5.91
CA VAL A 337 19.99 -2.55 5.82
C VAL A 337 20.11 -3.35 7.10
N LYS A 338 18.97 -3.70 7.72
CA LYS A 338 18.90 -4.61 8.88
C LYS A 338 18.18 -5.88 8.45
N LEU A 339 18.84 -7.03 8.63
CA LEU A 339 18.29 -8.34 8.36
C LEU A 339 18.22 -9.14 9.66
N PRO A 340 17.07 -9.76 9.99
CA PRO A 340 16.97 -10.60 11.18
C PRO A 340 17.82 -11.86 10.99
N VAL A 341 18.64 -12.19 11.96
CA VAL A 341 19.32 -13.47 12.03
C VAL A 341 18.33 -14.48 12.59
N ASN A 342 17.66 -15.22 11.72
CA ASN A 342 16.89 -16.38 12.16
C ASN A 342 17.89 -17.44 12.60
N CYS A 343 18.26 -17.44 13.89
CA CYS A 343 18.92 -18.58 14.50
C CYS A 343 17.96 -19.76 14.44
N THR A 344 18.05 -20.56 13.40
CA THR A 344 17.56 -21.93 13.47
C THR A 344 18.56 -22.71 14.33
N THR A 345 18.25 -22.84 15.64
CA THR A 345 18.80 -23.91 16.47
C THR A 345 18.41 -25.27 15.91
#